data_b7a945b6242bffe635db8977ba69f379
#
_entry.id   b7a945b6242bffe635db8977ba69f379
#
_cell.length_a   1.000
_cell.length_b   1.000
_cell.length_c   1.000
_cell.angle_alpha   90.00
_cell.angle_beta   90.00
_cell.angle_gamma   90.00
#
_symmetry.space_group_name_H-M   'P 1'
#
loop_
_entity.id
_entity.type
_entity.pdbx_description
1 polymer ?
#
loop_
_entity_poly.entity_id
_entity_poly.type
_entity_poly.pdbx_seq_one_letter_code
_entity_poly.pdbx_strand_id
1 'polypeptide(L)'
;GYYDYDQGYKPDFPGEADFGGQIVHPQHWPEGLDYSGKKVTVIGSGATAVTIVPVMAQQGAQVTMLQRSPTYMVSRPAIDPFSKFVRKIMPEKLAYALTRWRNINMQRFTYWYARRNPAKLGEKLVNMAREALPASVDVDTHFVPKYGPWEQRLCLIPDSDMFTAITEGKAEVVTDHIDHFTKTGIQLKSGKHIESDIVITATGLNLVTMGKTAISVDGEAVNFGEHFNYKGVMFNDIPNFASVFGYINASWTLKTDIVADYVCRLLWKMDDKNALVATPHLDDPDMPKLPFVTDFSSGYFARSFDTLPKNGDRHPWRVLQNYAAEKKILTQDPVDDGVMVFSAPHFAASHNENAETLIAAE
;
A
#
# COMPACT_ATOMS: atom_id res chain seq x y z
N GLY A 1 -7.80 1.08 8.77
CA GLY A 1 -6.85 1.07 7.67
C GLY A 1 -5.40 1.09 8.16
N TYR A 2 -4.45 1.14 7.23
CA TYR A 2 -3.03 1.20 7.56
C TYR A 2 -2.38 2.53 7.13
N TYR A 3 -3.16 3.46 6.64
CA TYR A 3 -2.75 4.84 6.43
C TYR A 3 -3.33 5.76 7.49
N ASP A 4 -2.54 6.75 7.88
CA ASP A 4 -3.01 7.84 8.73
C ASP A 4 -3.97 8.72 7.92
N TYR A 5 -5.22 8.87 8.40
CA TYR A 5 -6.21 9.74 7.75
C TYR A 5 -6.12 11.18 8.22
N ASP A 6 -5.52 11.42 9.38
CA ASP A 6 -5.43 12.76 9.95
C ASP A 6 -4.26 13.55 9.36
N GLN A 7 -3.16 12.84 9.02
CA GLN A 7 -1.96 13.49 8.54
C GLN A 7 -1.22 12.65 7.49
N GLY A 8 -1.13 13.18 6.26
CA GLY A 8 -0.25 12.67 5.22
C GLY A 8 1.21 13.01 5.46
N TYR A 9 2.09 12.39 4.69
CA TYR A 9 3.51 12.75 4.72
C TYR A 9 3.74 13.99 3.85
N LYS A 10 4.13 15.08 4.51
CA LYS A 10 4.51 16.33 3.87
C LYS A 10 5.91 16.72 4.39
N PRO A 11 6.94 16.76 3.52
CA PRO A 11 8.22 17.35 3.88
C PRO A 11 8.08 18.85 4.14
N ASP A 12 8.98 19.42 4.95
CA ASP A 12 9.10 20.86 5.07
C ASP A 12 9.77 21.41 3.81
N PHE A 13 9.11 22.37 3.16
CA PHE A 13 9.67 23.05 2.01
C PHE A 13 10.09 24.48 2.40
N PRO A 14 11.36 24.87 2.14
CA PRO A 14 11.80 26.23 2.41
C PRO A 14 10.93 27.26 1.67
N GLY A 15 10.55 28.35 2.34
CA GLY A 15 9.75 29.42 1.75
C GLY A 15 8.27 29.09 1.50
N GLU A 16 7.77 27.98 1.98
CA GLU A 16 6.36 27.57 1.76
C GLU A 16 5.36 28.64 2.26
N ALA A 17 5.65 29.29 3.37
CA ALA A 17 4.83 30.36 3.93
C ALA A 17 4.74 31.62 3.03
N ASP A 18 5.71 31.81 2.14
CA ASP A 18 5.76 32.95 1.22
C ASP A 18 4.94 32.72 -0.07
N PHE A 19 4.48 31.49 -0.29
CA PHE A 19 3.72 31.16 -1.49
C PHE A 19 2.37 31.86 -1.49
N GLY A 20 2.10 32.63 -2.55
CA GLY A 20 0.88 33.42 -2.67
C GLY A 20 -0.35 32.66 -3.17
N GLY A 21 -0.17 31.42 -3.62
CA GLY A 21 -1.25 30.53 -4.09
C GLY A 21 -1.77 29.60 -3.01
N GLN A 22 -2.47 28.56 -3.41
CA GLN A 22 -3.04 27.55 -2.51
C GLN A 22 -2.19 26.28 -2.48
N ILE A 23 -1.89 25.77 -1.29
CA ILE A 23 -1.25 24.47 -1.11
C ILE A 23 -2.28 23.47 -0.60
N VAL A 24 -2.42 22.34 -1.28
CA VAL A 24 -3.41 21.30 -0.98
C VAL A 24 -2.72 19.95 -0.79
N HIS A 25 -3.02 19.28 0.31
CA HIS A 25 -2.69 17.86 0.46
C HIS A 25 -3.86 16.99 -0.01
N PRO A 26 -3.65 15.95 -0.84
CA PRO A 26 -4.74 15.16 -1.45
C PRO A 26 -5.70 14.50 -0.45
N GLN A 27 -5.25 14.22 0.78
CA GLN A 27 -6.12 13.69 1.85
C GLN A 27 -7.11 14.73 2.41
N HIS A 28 -6.82 16.00 2.23
CA HIS A 28 -7.64 17.12 2.70
C HIS A 28 -8.05 18.00 1.51
N TRP A 29 -8.66 17.35 0.52
CA TRP A 29 -9.10 18.02 -0.71
C TRP A 29 -10.22 19.00 -0.40
N PRO A 30 -10.06 20.31 -0.69
CA PRO A 30 -11.11 21.29 -0.44
C PRO A 30 -12.32 21.05 -1.35
N GLU A 31 -13.51 21.06 -0.76
CA GLU A 31 -14.74 21.03 -1.56
C GLU A 31 -14.81 22.24 -2.48
N GLY A 32 -15.17 22.01 -3.75
CA GLY A 32 -15.32 23.08 -4.74
C GLY A 32 -14.00 23.73 -5.20
N LEU A 33 -12.84 23.10 -4.97
CA LEU A 33 -11.57 23.61 -5.49
C LEU A 33 -11.63 23.79 -7.02
N ASP A 34 -11.66 25.05 -7.45
CA ASP A 34 -11.61 25.41 -8.87
C ASP A 34 -10.16 25.56 -9.34
N TYR A 35 -9.75 24.69 -10.23
CA TYR A 35 -8.43 24.71 -10.90
C TYR A 35 -8.52 24.87 -12.43
N SER A 36 -9.71 25.14 -12.95
CA SER A 36 -9.90 25.38 -14.39
C SER A 36 -9.13 26.62 -14.84
N GLY A 37 -8.34 26.48 -15.90
CA GLY A 37 -7.49 27.54 -16.43
C GLY A 37 -6.27 27.93 -15.57
N LYS A 38 -6.06 27.26 -14.42
CA LYS A 38 -4.96 27.55 -13.49
C LYS A 38 -3.72 26.72 -13.79
N LYS A 39 -2.56 27.26 -13.37
CA LYS A 39 -1.29 26.54 -13.34
C LYS A 39 -1.20 25.74 -12.04
N VAL A 40 -1.18 24.41 -12.17
CA VAL A 40 -1.14 23.50 -11.02
C VAL A 40 0.15 22.71 -11.00
N THR A 41 0.89 22.77 -9.91
CA THR A 41 2.05 21.91 -9.71
C THR A 41 1.71 20.77 -8.75
N VAL A 42 1.85 19.52 -9.22
CA VAL A 42 1.68 18.30 -8.40
C VAL A 42 3.05 17.78 -8.01
N ILE A 43 3.39 17.88 -6.72
CA ILE A 43 4.69 17.41 -6.20
C ILE A 43 4.57 15.93 -5.86
N GLY A 44 5.30 15.10 -6.59
CA GLY A 44 5.34 13.64 -6.44
C GLY A 44 5.16 12.91 -7.75
N SER A 45 5.50 11.61 -7.76
CA SER A 45 5.37 10.71 -8.92
C SER A 45 4.73 9.37 -8.55
N GLY A 46 4.12 9.29 -7.36
CA GLY A 46 3.42 8.10 -6.89
C GLY A 46 2.02 7.94 -7.47
N ALA A 47 1.28 6.93 -7.00
CA ALA A 47 -0.08 6.62 -7.47
C ALA A 47 -1.02 7.84 -7.43
N THR A 48 -0.95 8.64 -6.38
CA THR A 48 -1.77 9.85 -6.23
C THR A 48 -1.49 10.86 -7.36
N ALA A 49 -0.21 11.18 -7.60
CA ALA A 49 0.17 12.14 -8.64
C ALA A 49 -0.26 11.69 -10.03
N VAL A 50 0.05 10.43 -10.41
CA VAL A 50 -0.29 9.91 -11.75
C VAL A 50 -1.80 9.77 -11.99
N THR A 51 -2.61 9.78 -10.92
CA THR A 51 -4.08 9.77 -11.00
C THR A 51 -4.65 11.18 -11.09
N ILE A 52 -4.13 12.12 -10.29
CA ILE A 52 -4.65 13.49 -10.21
C ILE A 52 -4.29 14.29 -11.48
N VAL A 53 -3.05 14.18 -11.95
CA VAL A 53 -2.54 14.96 -13.10
C VAL A 53 -3.42 14.86 -14.34
N PRO A 54 -3.74 13.66 -14.88
CA PRO A 54 -4.57 13.56 -16.08
C PRO A 54 -5.99 14.07 -15.86
N VAL A 55 -6.57 13.86 -14.67
CA VAL A 55 -7.93 14.32 -14.35
C VAL A 55 -7.99 15.85 -14.34
N MET A 56 -7.04 16.52 -13.67
CA MET A 56 -6.99 17.98 -13.63
C MET A 56 -6.72 18.57 -15.02
N ALA A 57 -5.83 17.94 -15.80
CA ALA A 57 -5.53 18.33 -17.17
C ALA A 57 -6.77 18.25 -18.10
N GLN A 58 -7.57 17.19 -17.96
CA GLN A 58 -8.84 17.02 -18.70
C GLN A 58 -9.88 18.08 -18.31
N GLN A 59 -9.86 18.55 -17.07
CA GLN A 59 -10.78 19.59 -16.57
C GLN A 59 -10.25 21.02 -16.80
N GLY A 60 -9.22 21.18 -17.63
CA GLY A 60 -8.75 22.47 -18.12
C GLY A 60 -7.62 23.12 -17.35
N ALA A 61 -7.01 22.47 -16.37
CA ALA A 61 -5.79 22.96 -15.72
C ALA A 61 -4.55 22.76 -16.62
N GLN A 62 -3.55 23.65 -16.46
CA GLN A 62 -2.20 23.42 -16.95
C GLN A 62 -1.39 22.76 -15.84
N VAL A 63 -1.06 21.47 -15.98
CA VAL A 63 -0.52 20.69 -14.88
C VAL A 63 0.96 20.37 -15.07
N THR A 64 1.79 20.71 -14.08
CA THR A 64 3.19 20.28 -14.00
C THR A 64 3.32 19.21 -12.93
N MET A 65 3.70 17.99 -13.30
CA MET A 65 4.12 16.98 -12.33
C MET A 65 5.60 17.18 -11.98
N LEU A 66 5.87 17.64 -10.78
CA LEU A 66 7.24 17.83 -10.27
C LEU A 66 7.66 16.61 -9.44
N GLN A 67 8.68 15.91 -9.91
CA GLN A 67 9.21 14.73 -9.23
C GLN A 67 10.70 14.87 -8.91
N ARG A 68 11.12 14.34 -7.78
CA ARG A 68 12.54 14.25 -7.40
C ARG A 68 13.29 13.16 -8.17
N SER A 69 12.60 12.08 -8.45
CA SER A 69 13.10 10.93 -9.17
C SER A 69 11.98 10.25 -9.95
N PRO A 70 12.27 9.71 -11.15
CA PRO A 70 11.28 8.99 -11.94
C PRO A 70 10.70 7.76 -11.24
N THR A 71 9.49 7.38 -11.66
CA THR A 71 8.86 6.10 -11.33
C THR A 71 8.48 5.35 -12.60
N TYR A 72 8.39 4.02 -12.53
CA TYR A 72 7.84 3.25 -13.65
C TYR A 72 6.36 3.53 -13.79
N MET A 73 5.94 3.95 -14.99
CA MET A 73 4.55 4.13 -15.37
C MET A 73 4.16 3.09 -16.42
N VAL A 74 3.07 2.38 -16.19
CA VAL A 74 2.63 1.28 -17.05
C VAL A 74 1.19 1.51 -17.47
N SER A 75 0.98 1.71 -18.76
CA SER A 75 -0.37 1.79 -19.31
C SER A 75 -1.02 0.41 -19.35
N ARG A 76 -2.27 0.35 -18.91
CA ARG A 76 -3.13 -0.84 -18.98
C ARG A 76 -4.55 -0.43 -19.30
N PRO A 77 -5.30 -1.24 -20.07
CA PRO A 77 -6.72 -1.02 -20.25
C PRO A 77 -7.45 -0.98 -18.90
N ALA A 78 -8.31 0.02 -18.69
CA ALA A 78 -9.13 0.14 -17.49
C ALA A 78 -10.06 -1.06 -17.31
N ILE A 79 -10.53 -1.64 -18.42
CA ILE A 79 -11.35 -2.86 -18.43
C ILE A 79 -10.53 -4.00 -19.06
N ASP A 80 -10.37 -5.11 -18.33
CA ASP A 80 -9.69 -6.30 -18.85
C ASP A 80 -10.45 -6.91 -20.05
N PRO A 81 -9.88 -6.83 -21.28
CA PRO A 81 -10.55 -7.35 -22.49
C PRO A 81 -10.84 -8.86 -22.41
N PHE A 82 -9.94 -9.61 -21.76
CA PHE A 82 -10.13 -11.06 -21.58
C PHE A 82 -11.33 -11.33 -20.69
N SER A 83 -11.45 -10.64 -19.55
CA SER A 83 -12.61 -10.77 -18.65
C SER A 83 -13.91 -10.44 -19.39
N LYS A 84 -13.91 -9.35 -20.19
CA LYS A 84 -15.06 -8.95 -21.00
C LYS A 84 -15.43 -10.03 -22.04
N PHE A 85 -14.44 -10.67 -22.65
CA PHE A 85 -14.65 -11.73 -23.64
C PHE A 85 -15.22 -12.99 -23.02
N VAL A 86 -14.59 -13.53 -21.96
CA VAL A 86 -15.06 -14.79 -21.35
C VAL A 86 -16.44 -14.69 -20.72
N ARG A 87 -16.80 -13.51 -20.17
CA ARG A 87 -18.16 -13.25 -19.67
C ARG A 87 -19.25 -13.27 -20.73
N LYS A 88 -18.91 -13.08 -22.02
CA LYS A 88 -19.87 -13.18 -23.13
C LYS A 88 -20.16 -14.61 -23.54
N ILE A 89 -19.22 -15.53 -23.31
CA ILE A 89 -19.29 -16.90 -23.85
C ILE A 89 -19.43 -17.99 -22.78
N MET A 90 -19.27 -17.64 -21.50
CA MET A 90 -19.31 -18.58 -20.38
C MET A 90 -20.26 -18.11 -19.29
N PRO A 91 -20.83 -19.05 -18.50
CA PRO A 91 -21.55 -18.72 -17.27
C PRO A 91 -20.66 -17.88 -16.32
N GLU A 92 -21.27 -16.95 -15.60
CA GLU A 92 -20.54 -15.95 -14.80
C GLU A 92 -19.54 -16.57 -13.80
N LYS A 93 -19.93 -17.65 -13.10
CA LYS A 93 -19.06 -18.35 -12.14
C LYS A 93 -17.81 -18.90 -12.80
N LEU A 94 -17.92 -19.50 -13.99
CA LEU A 94 -16.77 -20.02 -14.74
C LEU A 94 -15.91 -18.91 -15.31
N ALA A 95 -16.52 -17.86 -15.86
CA ALA A 95 -15.81 -16.68 -16.36
C ALA A 95 -15.02 -15.99 -15.24
N TYR A 96 -15.62 -15.85 -14.06
CA TYR A 96 -14.95 -15.33 -12.87
C TYR A 96 -13.76 -16.20 -12.45
N ALA A 97 -13.97 -17.51 -12.30
CA ALA A 97 -12.93 -18.46 -11.88
C ALA A 97 -11.74 -18.46 -12.85
N LEU A 98 -12.01 -18.47 -14.16
CA LEU A 98 -10.96 -18.43 -15.19
C LEU A 98 -10.20 -17.10 -15.20
N THR A 99 -10.92 -15.98 -15.13
CA THR A 99 -10.31 -14.64 -15.05
C THR A 99 -9.44 -14.52 -13.80
N ARG A 100 -9.95 -14.95 -12.65
CA ARG A 100 -9.21 -14.94 -11.38
C ARG A 100 -7.93 -15.79 -11.46
N TRP A 101 -8.05 -17.03 -11.94
CA TRP A 101 -6.91 -17.95 -12.12
C TRP A 101 -5.84 -17.35 -13.03
N ARG A 102 -6.26 -16.85 -14.21
CA ARG A 102 -5.35 -16.20 -15.16
C ARG A 102 -4.62 -15.01 -14.53
N ASN A 103 -5.36 -14.10 -13.89
CA ASN A 103 -4.80 -12.86 -13.34
C ASN A 103 -3.83 -13.14 -12.18
N ILE A 104 -4.15 -14.10 -11.30
CA ILE A 104 -3.23 -14.54 -10.24
C ILE A 104 -1.93 -15.09 -10.83
N ASN A 105 -2.01 -16.00 -11.80
CA ASN A 105 -0.81 -16.62 -12.38
C ASN A 105 -0.01 -15.63 -13.23
N MET A 106 -0.65 -14.76 -13.99
CA MET A 106 0.01 -13.71 -14.75
C MET A 106 0.76 -12.73 -13.84
N GLN A 107 0.13 -12.30 -12.74
CA GLN A 107 0.76 -11.41 -11.76
C GLN A 107 1.97 -12.07 -11.07
N ARG A 108 1.83 -13.34 -10.65
CA ARG A 108 2.93 -14.13 -10.09
C ARG A 108 4.08 -14.29 -11.08
N PHE A 109 3.78 -14.63 -12.34
CA PHE A 109 4.78 -14.76 -13.39
C PHE A 109 5.50 -13.43 -13.65
N THR A 110 4.76 -12.33 -13.77
CA THR A 110 5.33 -11.00 -14.01
C THR A 110 6.26 -10.57 -12.86
N TYR A 111 5.85 -10.80 -11.62
CA TYR A 111 6.69 -10.52 -10.45
C TYR A 111 7.95 -11.40 -10.42
N TRP A 112 7.80 -12.71 -10.64
CA TRP A 112 8.94 -13.64 -10.73
C TRP A 112 9.92 -13.25 -11.84
N TYR A 113 9.40 -12.87 -13.01
CA TYR A 113 10.22 -12.43 -14.14
C TYR A 113 10.96 -11.13 -13.82
N ALA A 114 10.28 -10.18 -13.18
CA ALA A 114 10.85 -8.91 -12.73
C ALA A 114 12.05 -9.11 -11.80
N ARG A 115 11.90 -10.01 -10.83
CA ARG A 115 12.97 -10.29 -9.86
C ARG A 115 14.17 -11.01 -10.46
N ARG A 116 13.96 -11.79 -11.53
CA ARG A 116 15.04 -12.52 -12.23
C ARG A 116 15.70 -11.71 -13.34
N ASN A 117 14.96 -10.82 -13.98
CA ASN A 117 15.42 -10.05 -15.12
C ASN A 117 15.07 -8.57 -14.97
N PRO A 118 15.50 -7.88 -13.89
CA PRO A 118 15.07 -6.52 -13.60
C PRO A 118 15.46 -5.54 -14.71
N ALA A 119 16.67 -5.64 -15.26
CA ALA A 119 17.12 -4.76 -16.33
C ALA A 119 16.28 -4.90 -17.61
N LYS A 120 16.04 -6.15 -18.07
CA LYS A 120 15.24 -6.39 -19.29
C LYS A 120 13.80 -5.93 -19.14
N LEU A 121 13.19 -6.14 -17.95
CA LEU A 121 11.84 -5.67 -17.73
C LEU A 121 11.80 -4.15 -17.58
N GLY A 122 12.76 -3.55 -16.89
CA GLY A 122 12.89 -2.10 -16.76
C GLY A 122 12.99 -1.42 -18.12
N GLU A 123 13.88 -1.90 -18.99
CA GLU A 123 14.02 -1.43 -20.37
C GLU A 123 12.71 -1.55 -21.17
N LYS A 124 12.01 -2.70 -21.06
CA LYS A 124 10.71 -2.89 -21.72
C LYS A 124 9.68 -1.88 -21.25
N LEU A 125 9.59 -1.61 -19.93
CA LEU A 125 8.66 -0.66 -19.37
C LEU A 125 8.96 0.78 -19.81
N VAL A 126 10.23 1.16 -19.84
CA VAL A 126 10.67 2.47 -20.35
C VAL A 126 10.37 2.61 -21.85
N ASN A 127 10.61 1.58 -22.65
CA ASN A 127 10.30 1.61 -24.09
C ASN A 127 8.81 1.75 -24.35
N MET A 128 7.93 1.16 -23.53
CA MET A 128 6.49 1.40 -23.63
C MET A 128 6.13 2.87 -23.40
N ALA A 129 6.79 3.54 -22.44
CA ALA A 129 6.59 4.98 -22.24
C ALA A 129 7.14 5.78 -23.44
N ARG A 130 8.31 5.39 -23.99
CA ARG A 130 8.92 6.06 -25.16
C ARG A 130 8.06 5.94 -26.41
N GLU A 131 7.41 4.81 -26.62
CA GLU A 131 6.47 4.59 -27.73
C GLU A 131 5.17 5.37 -27.59
N ALA A 132 4.75 5.66 -26.35
CA ALA A 132 3.50 6.35 -26.06
C ALA A 132 3.63 7.88 -26.00
N LEU A 133 4.86 8.41 -25.90
CA LEU A 133 5.14 9.83 -25.74
C LEU A 133 5.77 10.42 -27.01
N PRO A 134 5.53 11.72 -27.31
CA PRO A 134 6.14 12.39 -28.45
C PRO A 134 7.67 12.53 -28.25
N ALA A 135 8.42 12.60 -29.36
CA ALA A 135 9.88 12.70 -29.35
C ALA A 135 10.42 13.98 -28.63
N SER A 136 9.57 14.96 -28.41
CA SER A 136 9.91 16.18 -27.67
C SER A 136 10.02 15.96 -26.16
N VAL A 137 9.53 14.84 -25.63
CA VAL A 137 9.62 14.51 -24.20
C VAL A 137 10.91 13.75 -23.92
N ASP A 138 11.71 14.25 -23.00
CA ASP A 138 12.94 13.58 -22.56
C ASP A 138 12.59 12.40 -21.62
N VAL A 139 12.34 11.25 -22.24
CA VAL A 139 12.00 10.01 -21.52
C VAL A 139 13.13 9.54 -20.60
N ASP A 140 14.38 9.77 -20.99
CA ASP A 140 15.53 9.31 -20.22
C ASP A 140 15.66 10.06 -18.88
N THR A 141 15.36 11.35 -18.87
CA THR A 141 15.32 12.16 -17.64
C THR A 141 14.07 11.91 -16.80
N HIS A 142 12.91 11.72 -17.44
CA HIS A 142 11.63 11.81 -16.73
C HIS A 142 10.97 10.45 -16.42
N PHE A 143 11.37 9.37 -17.13
CA PHE A 143 10.70 8.07 -17.02
C PHE A 143 11.64 6.87 -16.82
N VAL A 144 12.94 7.12 -16.56
CA VAL A 144 13.91 6.05 -16.26
C VAL A 144 14.25 6.05 -14.76
N PRO A 145 13.61 5.17 -13.96
CA PRO A 145 13.91 5.04 -12.54
C PRO A 145 15.33 4.48 -12.30
N LYS A 146 15.91 4.84 -11.16
CA LYS A 146 17.23 4.32 -10.71
C LYS A 146 17.14 2.99 -9.96
N TYR A 147 15.96 2.38 -9.91
CA TYR A 147 15.68 1.12 -9.21
C TYR A 147 15.01 0.12 -10.14
N GLY A 148 15.05 -1.16 -9.76
CA GLY A 148 14.44 -2.24 -10.54
C GLY A 148 12.91 -2.29 -10.39
N PRO A 149 12.19 -2.84 -11.39
CA PRO A 149 10.76 -3.06 -11.28
C PRO A 149 10.40 -3.88 -10.03
N TRP A 150 9.38 -3.42 -9.26
CA TRP A 150 8.94 -3.95 -7.95
C TRP A 150 9.90 -3.78 -6.77
N GLU A 151 11.03 -3.11 -6.89
CA GLU A 151 11.77 -2.60 -5.72
C GLU A 151 11.03 -1.43 -5.06
N GLN A 152 10.28 -0.69 -5.88
CA GLN A 152 9.25 0.26 -5.45
C GLN A 152 7.98 0.01 -6.27
N ARG A 153 6.90 0.75 -6.01
CA ARG A 153 5.64 0.56 -6.74
C ARG A 153 5.78 0.92 -8.21
N LEU A 154 5.15 0.12 -9.07
CA LEU A 154 4.82 0.48 -10.43
C LEU A 154 3.52 1.28 -10.43
N CYS A 155 3.49 2.43 -11.08
CA CYS A 155 2.28 3.22 -11.25
C CYS A 155 1.52 2.73 -12.47
N LEU A 156 0.32 2.21 -12.26
CA LEU A 156 -0.58 1.85 -13.35
C LEU A 156 -1.36 3.09 -13.77
N ILE A 157 -1.35 3.38 -15.07
CA ILE A 157 -2.13 4.46 -15.68
C ILE A 157 -3.20 3.83 -16.58
N PRO A 158 -4.50 4.09 -16.31
CA PRO A 158 -5.57 3.50 -17.10
C PRO A 158 -5.64 4.13 -18.49
N ASP A 159 -5.78 3.30 -19.51
CA ASP A 159 -5.97 3.74 -20.91
C ASP A 159 -4.97 4.80 -21.40
N SER A 160 -3.76 4.83 -20.82
CA SER A 160 -2.69 5.81 -21.15
C SER A 160 -3.05 7.27 -20.82
N ASP A 161 -3.99 7.53 -19.93
CA ASP A 161 -4.53 8.87 -19.64
C ASP A 161 -3.44 9.92 -19.34
N MET A 162 -2.44 9.57 -18.51
CA MET A 162 -1.29 10.42 -18.20
C MET A 162 -0.44 10.74 -19.44
N PHE A 163 -0.15 9.74 -20.28
CA PHE A 163 0.60 9.94 -21.52
C PHE A 163 -0.17 10.77 -22.53
N THR A 164 -1.49 10.59 -22.60
CA THR A 164 -2.39 11.41 -23.42
C THR A 164 -2.36 12.87 -22.99
N ALA A 165 -2.46 13.14 -21.67
CA ALA A 165 -2.40 14.52 -21.15
C ALA A 165 -1.07 15.21 -21.48
N ILE A 166 0.06 14.48 -21.43
CA ILE A 166 1.38 15.00 -21.82
C ILE A 166 1.44 15.25 -23.34
N THR A 167 0.96 14.32 -24.16
CA THR A 167 0.97 14.42 -25.63
C THR A 167 0.11 15.58 -26.13
N GLU A 168 -1.00 15.85 -25.44
CA GLU A 168 -1.87 16.99 -25.74
C GLU A 168 -1.33 18.33 -25.22
N GLY A 169 -0.16 18.35 -24.56
CA GLY A 169 0.44 19.56 -23.99
C GLY A 169 -0.32 20.14 -22.78
N LYS A 170 -1.24 19.38 -22.19
CA LYS A 170 -2.03 19.76 -21.00
C LYS A 170 -1.32 19.44 -19.69
N ALA A 171 -0.33 18.52 -19.75
CA ALA A 171 0.53 18.18 -18.62
C ALA A 171 1.99 18.13 -19.05
N GLU A 172 2.90 18.51 -18.15
CA GLU A 172 4.33 18.30 -18.30
C GLU A 172 4.93 17.58 -17.09
N VAL A 173 6.08 16.95 -17.28
CA VAL A 173 6.85 16.32 -16.19
C VAL A 173 8.16 17.05 -16.03
N VAL A 174 8.47 17.43 -14.79
CA VAL A 174 9.74 18.04 -14.42
C VAL A 174 10.42 17.17 -13.37
N THR A 175 11.66 16.78 -13.62
CA THR A 175 12.46 15.97 -12.70
C THR A 175 13.59 16.82 -12.13
N ASP A 176 13.41 17.29 -10.90
CA ASP A 176 14.40 18.13 -10.20
C ASP A 176 14.11 18.20 -8.69
N HIS A 177 15.03 18.80 -7.96
CA HIS A 177 14.90 19.09 -6.54
C HIS A 177 14.32 20.49 -6.32
N ILE A 178 13.40 20.61 -5.40
CA ILE A 178 12.91 21.89 -4.90
C ILE A 178 14.04 22.57 -4.14
N ASP A 179 14.31 23.83 -4.47
CA ASP A 179 15.18 24.68 -3.68
C ASP A 179 14.36 25.43 -2.63
N HIS A 180 13.41 26.25 -3.06
CA HIS A 180 12.46 26.93 -2.17
C HIS A 180 11.18 27.33 -2.90
N PHE A 181 10.15 27.63 -2.13
CA PHE A 181 8.92 28.24 -2.63
C PHE A 181 9.11 29.75 -2.74
N THR A 182 8.50 30.33 -3.74
CA THR A 182 8.44 31.78 -3.98
C THR A 182 6.99 32.25 -3.94
N LYS A 183 6.75 33.54 -3.99
CA LYS A 183 5.39 34.10 -4.03
C LYS A 183 4.56 33.58 -5.22
N THR A 184 5.20 33.25 -6.33
CA THR A 184 4.54 32.90 -7.60
C THR A 184 4.70 31.44 -8.03
N GLY A 185 5.36 30.60 -7.21
CA GLY A 185 5.61 29.23 -7.59
C GLY A 185 6.76 28.57 -6.84
N ILE A 186 7.49 27.70 -7.55
CA ILE A 186 8.56 26.88 -6.96
C ILE A 186 9.86 27.10 -7.72
N GLN A 187 10.93 27.51 -7.00
CA GLN A 187 12.28 27.57 -7.49
C GLN A 187 12.95 26.21 -7.37
N LEU A 188 13.53 25.72 -8.44
CA LEU A 188 14.24 24.46 -8.50
C LEU A 188 15.76 24.65 -8.39
N LYS A 189 16.47 23.61 -7.96
CA LYS A 189 17.93 23.63 -7.84
C LYS A 189 18.68 23.80 -9.17
N SER A 190 18.06 23.41 -10.29
CA SER A 190 18.58 23.67 -11.64
C SER A 190 18.55 25.14 -12.05
N GLY A 191 17.88 26.01 -11.27
CA GLY A 191 17.59 27.38 -11.64
C GLY A 191 16.27 27.58 -12.37
N LYS A 192 15.54 26.51 -12.79
CA LYS A 192 14.20 26.62 -13.39
C LYS A 192 13.21 27.08 -12.30
N HIS A 193 12.33 28.03 -12.66
CA HIS A 193 11.20 28.43 -11.83
C HIS A 193 9.91 27.85 -12.45
N ILE A 194 9.07 27.22 -11.62
CA ILE A 194 7.74 26.71 -12.01
C ILE A 194 6.71 27.67 -11.43
N GLU A 195 6.01 28.39 -12.31
CA GLU A 195 4.87 29.22 -11.91
C GLU A 195 3.68 28.35 -11.53
N SER A 196 3.03 28.65 -10.42
CA SER A 196 1.91 27.87 -9.88
C SER A 196 0.89 28.78 -9.20
N ASP A 197 -0.39 28.55 -9.49
CA ASP A 197 -1.51 29.11 -8.74
C ASP A 197 -1.90 28.18 -7.58
N ILE A 198 -1.77 26.87 -7.82
CA ILE A 198 -2.08 25.81 -6.85
C ILE A 198 -0.92 24.79 -6.83
N VAL A 199 -0.54 24.38 -5.63
CA VAL A 199 0.43 23.30 -5.41
C VAL A 199 -0.26 22.15 -4.70
N ILE A 200 -0.20 20.95 -5.29
CA ILE A 200 -0.71 19.70 -4.71
C ILE A 200 0.46 18.90 -4.15
N THR A 201 0.51 18.69 -2.83
CA THR A 201 1.58 17.93 -2.18
C THR A 201 1.28 16.44 -2.17
N ALA A 202 1.43 15.77 -3.32
CA ALA A 202 1.25 14.32 -3.46
C ALA A 202 2.51 13.53 -3.01
N THR A 203 3.07 13.93 -1.87
CA THR A 203 4.39 13.50 -1.36
C THR A 203 4.36 12.20 -0.56
N GLY A 204 3.18 11.63 -0.36
CA GLY A 204 2.98 10.32 0.25
C GLY A 204 2.13 10.34 1.52
N LEU A 205 2.05 9.16 2.11
CA LEU A 205 1.20 8.89 3.27
C LEU A 205 2.05 8.41 4.45
N ASN A 206 1.52 8.54 5.66
CA ASN A 206 2.07 7.90 6.84
C ASN A 206 1.38 6.57 7.09
N LEU A 207 2.15 5.56 7.49
CA LEU A 207 1.59 4.27 7.91
C LEU A 207 1.25 4.33 9.40
N VAL A 208 0.14 3.70 9.75
CA VAL A 208 -0.28 3.50 11.14
C VAL A 208 -0.68 2.04 11.35
N THR A 209 -0.36 1.52 12.51
CA THR A 209 -0.75 0.15 12.88
C THR A 209 -2.21 0.14 13.29
N MET A 210 -2.98 -0.84 12.79
CA MET A 210 -4.39 -1.09 13.14
C MET A 210 -5.29 0.14 13.10
N GLY A 211 -4.98 1.13 12.24
CA GLY A 211 -5.78 2.35 12.11
C GLY A 211 -5.80 3.23 13.36
N LYS A 212 -4.75 3.21 14.16
CA LYS A 212 -4.63 3.88 15.48
C LYS A 212 -5.59 3.33 16.55
N THR A 213 -6.14 2.13 16.36
CA THR A 213 -6.95 1.50 17.41
C THR A 213 -6.05 1.17 18.60
N ALA A 214 -6.41 1.67 19.77
CA ALA A 214 -5.76 1.29 21.02
C ALA A 214 -6.23 -0.13 21.41
N ILE A 215 -5.28 -1.02 21.62
CA ILE A 215 -5.52 -2.40 22.03
C ILE A 215 -4.79 -2.63 23.35
N SER A 216 -5.43 -3.31 24.27
CA SER A 216 -4.81 -3.75 25.53
C SER A 216 -5.13 -5.22 25.78
N VAL A 217 -4.21 -5.92 26.44
CA VAL A 217 -4.38 -7.29 26.94
C VAL A 217 -4.19 -7.23 28.45
N ASP A 218 -5.20 -7.66 29.21
CA ASP A 218 -5.21 -7.63 30.68
C ASP A 218 -4.85 -6.26 31.30
N GLY A 219 -5.24 -5.18 30.62
CA GLY A 219 -4.97 -3.78 31.01
C GLY A 219 -3.65 -3.19 30.51
N GLU A 220 -2.75 -4.02 29.99
CA GLU A 220 -1.47 -3.56 29.41
C GLU A 220 -1.63 -3.20 27.92
N ALA A 221 -1.15 -2.01 27.56
CA ALA A 221 -1.24 -1.54 26.18
C ALA A 221 -0.35 -2.34 25.23
N VAL A 222 -0.88 -2.73 24.08
CA VAL A 222 -0.14 -3.46 23.04
C VAL A 222 0.61 -2.48 22.13
N ASN A 223 1.94 -2.61 22.09
CA ASN A 223 2.80 -1.95 21.12
C ASN A 223 3.15 -2.93 19.98
N PHE A 224 2.44 -2.87 18.85
CA PHE A 224 2.67 -3.79 17.73
C PHE A 224 4.10 -3.75 17.17
N GLY A 225 4.83 -2.66 17.35
CA GLY A 225 6.22 -2.54 16.93
C GLY A 225 7.19 -3.48 17.66
N GLU A 226 6.78 -4.07 18.79
CA GLU A 226 7.56 -5.01 19.57
C GLU A 226 7.20 -6.47 19.28
N HIS A 227 6.07 -6.69 18.59
CA HIS A 227 5.56 -8.03 18.31
C HIS A 227 5.99 -8.56 16.94
N PHE A 228 6.11 -9.89 16.86
CA PHE A 228 6.40 -10.59 15.62
C PHE A 228 5.13 -11.08 14.92
N ASN A 229 5.15 -11.05 13.59
CA ASN A 229 4.09 -11.65 12.80
C ASN A 229 4.09 -13.17 12.93
N TYR A 230 2.93 -13.72 13.23
CA TYR A 230 2.68 -15.15 13.16
C TYR A 230 1.90 -15.47 11.89
N LYS A 231 2.52 -16.18 10.95
CA LYS A 231 1.97 -16.56 9.63
C LYS A 231 1.40 -15.39 8.81
N GLY A 232 1.72 -14.14 9.20
CA GLY A 232 1.14 -12.93 8.61
C GLY A 232 -0.37 -12.76 8.85
N VAL A 233 -0.87 -13.30 9.94
CA VAL A 233 -2.28 -13.28 10.37
C VAL A 233 -2.45 -12.81 11.80
N MET A 234 -1.64 -13.34 12.72
CA MET A 234 -1.67 -12.99 14.14
C MET A 234 -0.31 -12.45 14.60
N PHE A 235 -0.15 -12.19 15.89
CA PHE A 235 1.08 -11.67 16.49
C PHE A 235 1.41 -12.46 17.75
N ASN A 236 2.71 -12.63 18.04
CA ASN A 236 3.10 -13.33 19.25
C ASN A 236 2.51 -12.67 20.49
N ASP A 237 2.12 -13.50 21.43
CA ASP A 237 1.62 -13.15 22.76
C ASP A 237 0.42 -12.18 22.80
N ILE A 238 -0.28 -12.01 21.66
CA ILE A 238 -1.55 -11.30 21.58
C ILE A 238 -2.67 -12.30 21.35
N PRO A 239 -3.54 -12.54 22.36
CA PRO A 239 -4.60 -13.53 22.29
C PRO A 239 -5.73 -13.13 21.35
N ASN A 240 -6.32 -14.09 20.64
CA ASN A 240 -7.56 -13.94 19.86
C ASN A 240 -7.56 -12.80 18.85
N PHE A 241 -6.40 -12.28 18.45
CA PHE A 241 -6.30 -11.15 17.56
C PHE A 241 -5.77 -11.56 16.20
N ALA A 242 -6.58 -11.42 15.17
CA ALA A 242 -6.21 -11.66 13.77
C ALA A 242 -6.34 -10.40 12.94
N SER A 243 -5.40 -10.18 12.03
CA SER A 243 -5.41 -9.03 11.14
C SER A 243 -5.13 -9.42 9.69
N VAL A 244 -5.53 -8.57 8.77
CA VAL A 244 -5.26 -8.74 7.34
C VAL A 244 -4.37 -7.61 6.86
N PHE A 245 -3.16 -7.96 6.46
CA PHE A 245 -2.30 -7.10 5.67
C PHE A 245 -2.03 -7.76 4.31
N GLY A 246 -2.37 -7.07 3.23
CA GLY A 246 -2.30 -7.63 1.88
C GLY A 246 -0.88 -7.79 1.34
N TYR A 247 -0.82 -8.03 0.04
CA TYR A 247 0.45 -8.19 -0.67
C TYR A 247 0.93 -6.87 -1.27
N ILE A 248 2.23 -6.64 -1.29
CA ILE A 248 2.85 -5.55 -2.05
C ILE A 248 2.93 -5.88 -3.55
N ASN A 249 2.89 -7.17 -3.88
CA ASN A 249 3.10 -7.71 -5.22
C ASN A 249 1.87 -8.43 -5.81
N ALA A 250 0.73 -8.41 -5.11
CA ALA A 250 -0.51 -9.05 -5.53
C ALA A 250 -1.75 -8.32 -4.98
N SER A 251 -2.94 -8.72 -5.43
CA SER A 251 -4.20 -8.17 -4.90
C SER A 251 -4.37 -8.48 -3.41
N TRP A 252 -4.80 -7.48 -2.65
CA TRP A 252 -5.07 -7.59 -1.22
C TRP A 252 -6.19 -8.57 -0.90
N THR A 253 -7.21 -8.67 -1.76
CA THR A 253 -8.33 -9.60 -1.60
C THR A 253 -7.89 -11.06 -1.55
N LEU A 254 -6.76 -11.41 -2.17
CA LEU A 254 -6.21 -12.76 -2.09
C LEU A 254 -5.78 -13.13 -0.68
N LYS A 255 -5.23 -12.16 0.07
CA LYS A 255 -4.84 -12.39 1.47
C LYS A 255 -6.08 -12.48 2.37
N THR A 256 -7.08 -11.63 2.13
CA THR A 256 -8.32 -11.62 2.90
C THR A 256 -9.01 -12.99 2.87
N ASP A 257 -9.14 -13.59 1.68
CA ASP A 257 -9.77 -14.92 1.53
C ASP A 257 -9.08 -16.01 2.36
N ILE A 258 -7.75 -16.08 2.28
CA ILE A 258 -6.98 -17.13 2.98
C ILE A 258 -6.87 -16.88 4.49
N VAL A 259 -6.91 -15.63 4.93
CA VAL A 259 -6.97 -15.28 6.36
C VAL A 259 -8.32 -15.63 6.94
N ALA A 260 -9.42 -15.33 6.22
CA ALA A 260 -10.77 -15.71 6.65
C ALA A 260 -10.89 -17.23 6.83
N ASP A 261 -10.36 -18.02 5.87
CA ASP A 261 -10.33 -19.49 5.97
C ASP A 261 -9.51 -19.94 7.20
N TYR A 262 -8.34 -19.36 7.43
CA TYR A 262 -7.51 -19.65 8.59
C TYR A 262 -8.24 -19.36 9.91
N VAL A 263 -8.90 -18.21 10.02
CA VAL A 263 -9.65 -17.82 11.23
C VAL A 263 -10.80 -18.79 11.50
N CYS A 264 -11.56 -19.20 10.47
CA CYS A 264 -12.61 -20.21 10.63
C CYS A 264 -12.04 -21.55 11.14
N ARG A 265 -10.90 -21.99 10.60
CA ARG A 265 -10.23 -23.21 11.04
C ARG A 265 -9.68 -23.09 12.47
N LEU A 266 -9.22 -21.89 12.84
CA LEU A 266 -8.79 -21.59 14.21
C LEU A 266 -9.94 -21.71 15.20
N LEU A 267 -11.09 -21.10 14.89
CA LEU A 267 -12.30 -21.18 15.73
C LEU A 267 -12.78 -22.63 15.89
N TRP A 268 -12.86 -23.42 14.81
CA TRP A 268 -13.19 -24.84 14.91
C TRP A 268 -12.20 -25.62 15.77
N LYS A 269 -10.90 -25.27 15.70
CA LYS A 269 -9.88 -25.90 16.55
C LYS A 269 -10.01 -25.51 18.02
N MET A 270 -10.39 -24.26 18.29
CA MET A 270 -10.71 -23.79 19.65
C MET A 270 -11.91 -24.55 20.22
N ASP A 271 -12.99 -24.74 19.45
CA ASP A 271 -14.15 -25.53 19.84
C ASP A 271 -13.77 -27.00 20.14
N ASP A 272 -12.98 -27.63 19.26
CA ASP A 272 -12.48 -29.00 19.43
C ASP A 272 -11.67 -29.18 20.72
N LYS A 273 -10.91 -28.16 21.12
CA LYS A 273 -10.08 -28.14 22.33
C LYS A 273 -10.84 -27.60 23.55
N ASN A 274 -12.10 -27.18 23.41
CA ASN A 274 -12.85 -26.47 24.46
C ASN A 274 -12.06 -25.27 25.02
N ALA A 275 -11.40 -24.54 24.13
CA ALA A 275 -10.58 -23.37 24.44
C ALA A 275 -11.28 -22.08 24.01
N LEU A 276 -11.19 -21.05 24.83
CA LEU A 276 -11.72 -19.71 24.52
C LEU A 276 -10.61 -18.73 24.12
N VAL A 277 -9.36 -19.10 24.33
CA VAL A 277 -8.18 -18.27 24.04
C VAL A 277 -7.22 -19.04 23.14
N ALA A 278 -6.77 -18.39 22.06
CA ALA A 278 -5.72 -18.88 21.16
C ALA A 278 -4.65 -17.81 21.03
N THR A 279 -3.44 -18.12 21.45
CA THR A 279 -2.31 -17.18 21.46
C THR A 279 -1.10 -17.81 20.79
N PRO A 280 -0.55 -17.23 19.71
CA PRO A 280 0.75 -17.65 19.20
C PRO A 280 1.84 -17.26 20.21
N HIS A 281 2.59 -18.23 20.75
CA HIS A 281 3.63 -17.97 21.74
C HIS A 281 5.02 -18.08 21.12
N LEU A 282 5.86 -17.06 21.31
CA LEU A 282 7.25 -17.02 20.84
C LEU A 282 8.19 -17.29 22.02
N ASP A 283 8.72 -18.50 22.09
CA ASP A 283 9.73 -18.91 23.08
C ASP A 283 11.14 -18.79 22.48
N ASP A 284 11.51 -17.58 22.04
CA ASP A 284 12.86 -17.27 21.52
C ASP A 284 13.16 -15.79 21.70
N PRO A 285 13.84 -15.42 22.81
CA PRO A 285 14.19 -14.03 23.09
C PRO A 285 15.22 -13.44 22.12
N ASP A 286 15.97 -14.29 21.41
CA ASP A 286 17.02 -13.89 20.47
C ASP A 286 16.52 -13.81 19.01
N MET A 287 15.21 -13.97 18.78
CA MET A 287 14.63 -13.85 17.43
C MET A 287 15.00 -12.53 16.78
N PRO A 288 15.66 -12.53 15.59
CA PRO A 288 16.03 -11.30 14.90
C PRO A 288 14.82 -10.47 14.50
N LYS A 289 14.83 -9.17 14.83
CA LYS A 289 13.79 -8.21 14.43
C LYS A 289 14.04 -7.71 13.01
N LEU A 290 13.41 -8.35 12.03
CA LEU A 290 13.49 -7.97 10.63
C LEU A 290 12.31 -7.06 10.23
N PRO A 291 12.47 -6.23 9.19
CA PRO A 291 11.37 -5.40 8.67
C PRO A 291 10.16 -6.24 8.26
N PHE A 292 8.97 -5.66 8.44
CA PHE A 292 7.70 -6.28 8.02
C PHE A 292 7.68 -6.66 6.52
N VAL A 293 8.35 -5.86 5.68
CA VAL A 293 8.58 -6.13 4.25
C VAL A 293 10.06 -5.94 3.96
N THR A 294 10.73 -6.97 3.43
CA THR A 294 12.18 -6.96 3.19
C THR A 294 12.57 -6.51 1.78
N ASP A 295 11.72 -6.78 0.78
CA ASP A 295 12.06 -6.59 -0.65
C ASP A 295 11.43 -5.33 -1.27
N PHE A 296 11.10 -4.33 -0.45
CA PHE A 296 10.42 -3.13 -0.90
C PHE A 296 10.99 -1.87 -0.24
N SER A 297 11.67 -1.06 -1.05
CA SER A 297 12.46 0.09 -0.57
C SER A 297 11.69 1.42 -0.48
N SER A 298 10.35 1.39 -0.52
CA SER A 298 9.54 2.62 -0.39
C SER A 298 9.73 3.29 0.96
N GLY A 299 10.00 4.60 0.94
CA GLY A 299 10.35 5.37 2.13
C GLY A 299 9.31 5.36 3.25
N TYR A 300 8.04 5.15 2.94
CA TYR A 300 7.00 5.09 3.97
C TYR A 300 7.08 3.81 4.85
N PHE A 301 7.54 2.68 4.30
CA PHE A 301 7.84 1.49 5.11
C PHE A 301 9.07 1.70 5.99
N ALA A 302 10.12 2.31 5.43
CA ALA A 302 11.34 2.58 6.20
C ALA A 302 11.07 3.51 7.40
N ARG A 303 10.22 4.53 7.22
CA ARG A 303 9.83 5.45 8.30
C ARG A 303 8.96 4.80 9.37
N SER A 304 8.29 3.70 9.07
CA SER A 304 7.35 3.04 9.98
C SER A 304 7.92 1.77 10.61
N PHE A 305 9.24 1.54 10.51
CA PHE A 305 9.87 0.34 11.03
C PHE A 305 9.58 0.11 12.52
N ASP A 306 9.65 1.16 13.33
CA ASP A 306 9.48 1.04 14.78
C ASP A 306 8.03 0.79 15.20
N THR A 307 7.06 1.19 14.37
CA THR A 307 5.63 1.07 14.67
C THR A 307 4.97 -0.16 14.06
N LEU A 308 5.58 -0.76 13.04
CA LEU A 308 5.04 -1.95 12.39
C LEU A 308 5.55 -3.23 13.07
N PRO A 309 4.73 -4.30 13.09
CA PRO A 309 5.15 -5.60 13.58
C PRO A 309 6.40 -6.11 12.87
N LYS A 310 7.21 -6.87 13.58
CA LYS A 310 8.48 -7.42 13.06
C LYS A 310 8.26 -8.75 12.35
N ASN A 311 9.14 -9.08 11.44
CA ASN A 311 9.35 -10.45 11.00
C ASN A 311 10.51 -11.08 11.78
N GLY A 312 10.40 -12.37 12.07
CA GLY A 312 11.54 -13.21 12.44
C GLY A 312 12.26 -13.73 11.18
N ASP A 313 13.32 -14.47 11.38
CA ASP A 313 14.13 -15.08 10.32
C ASP A 313 13.53 -16.41 9.79
N ARG A 314 12.59 -17.01 10.49
CA ARG A 314 12.02 -18.32 10.19
C ARG A 314 10.50 -18.38 10.34
N HIS A 315 9.89 -19.39 9.69
CA HIS A 315 8.49 -19.77 9.89
C HIS A 315 8.27 -20.29 11.32
N PRO A 316 7.12 -19.95 11.96
CA PRO A 316 5.97 -19.22 11.44
C PRO A 316 6.02 -17.69 11.65
N TRP A 317 7.13 -17.14 12.12
CA TRP A 317 7.31 -15.77 12.59
C TRP A 317 7.63 -14.77 11.48
N ARG A 318 7.06 -14.96 10.28
CA ARG A 318 7.27 -14.04 9.17
C ARG A 318 6.14 -14.02 8.17
N VAL A 319 6.00 -12.89 7.48
CA VAL A 319 5.17 -12.71 6.29
C VAL A 319 6.00 -13.05 5.06
N LEU A 320 5.54 -13.97 4.23
CA LEU A 320 6.31 -14.44 3.06
C LEU A 320 6.14 -13.56 1.81
N GLN A 321 5.07 -12.75 1.76
CA GLN A 321 4.69 -11.99 0.57
C GLN A 321 4.58 -12.88 -0.70
N ASN A 322 4.19 -14.15 -0.52
CA ASN A 322 4.04 -15.14 -1.58
C ASN A 322 2.69 -15.86 -1.44
N TYR A 323 1.72 -15.45 -2.26
CA TYR A 323 0.35 -15.97 -2.20
C TYR A 323 0.26 -17.50 -2.24
N ALA A 324 1.05 -18.19 -3.11
CA ALA A 324 0.95 -19.64 -3.24
C ALA A 324 1.45 -20.38 -2.00
N ALA A 325 2.56 -19.91 -1.42
CA ALA A 325 3.11 -20.47 -0.17
C ALA A 325 2.17 -20.18 1.00
N GLU A 326 1.74 -18.93 1.15
CA GLU A 326 0.84 -18.54 2.24
C GLU A 326 -0.54 -19.18 2.12
N LYS A 327 -1.07 -19.38 0.90
CA LYS A 327 -2.30 -20.13 0.70
C LYS A 327 -2.16 -21.55 1.27
N LYS A 328 -1.08 -22.27 0.95
CA LYS A 328 -0.84 -23.59 1.51
C LYS A 328 -0.80 -23.55 3.05
N ILE A 329 0.02 -22.66 3.61
CA ILE A 329 0.19 -22.51 5.07
C ILE A 329 -1.15 -22.22 5.76
N LEU A 330 -1.93 -21.27 5.25
CA LEU A 330 -3.15 -20.81 5.92
C LEU A 330 -4.36 -21.71 5.70
N THR A 331 -4.43 -22.44 4.57
CA THR A 331 -5.60 -23.28 4.26
C THR A 331 -5.37 -24.79 4.46
N GLN A 332 -4.12 -25.26 4.57
CA GLN A 332 -3.81 -26.68 4.60
C GLN A 332 -2.97 -27.12 5.82
N ASP A 333 -1.98 -26.29 6.23
CA ASP A 333 -1.12 -26.68 7.35
C ASP A 333 -1.89 -26.67 8.68
N PRO A 334 -1.51 -27.47 9.68
CA PRO A 334 -2.17 -27.52 10.98
C PRO A 334 -2.25 -26.13 11.63
N VAL A 335 -3.40 -25.84 12.24
CA VAL A 335 -3.58 -24.65 13.08
C VAL A 335 -2.87 -24.84 14.43
N ASP A 336 -2.96 -26.06 14.96
CA ASP A 336 -2.23 -26.53 16.17
C ASP A 336 -0.83 -26.98 15.74
N ASP A 337 0.10 -26.04 15.67
CA ASP A 337 1.43 -26.19 15.07
C ASP A 337 2.58 -26.19 16.11
N GLY A 338 2.23 -26.32 17.39
CA GLY A 338 3.20 -26.39 18.50
C GLY A 338 3.61 -25.03 19.07
N VAL A 339 3.30 -23.91 18.39
CA VAL A 339 3.49 -22.55 18.92
C VAL A 339 2.16 -21.86 19.24
N MET A 340 1.05 -22.37 18.69
CA MET A 340 -0.28 -21.90 19.04
C MET A 340 -0.70 -22.51 20.38
N VAL A 341 -0.84 -21.68 21.39
CA VAL A 341 -1.29 -22.06 22.75
C VAL A 341 -2.80 -21.86 22.85
N PHE A 342 -3.51 -22.92 23.26
CA PHE A 342 -4.94 -22.89 23.48
C PHE A 342 -5.21 -22.98 24.99
N SER A 343 -6.01 -22.05 25.52
CA SER A 343 -6.35 -22.02 26.94
C SER A 343 -7.79 -21.61 27.19
N ALA A 344 -8.27 -21.91 28.41
CA ALA A 344 -9.48 -21.32 28.95
C ALA A 344 -9.15 -19.91 29.48
N PRO A 345 -10.09 -18.98 29.49
CA PRO A 345 -9.86 -17.65 30.05
C PRO A 345 -9.63 -17.80 31.56
N HIS A 346 -8.59 -17.18 32.06
CA HIS A 346 -8.45 -16.93 33.49
C HIS A 346 -9.30 -15.67 33.80
N PHE A 347 -10.56 -15.86 34.13
CA PHE A 347 -11.31 -14.80 34.81
C PHE A 347 -10.71 -14.64 36.20
N ALA A 348 -9.99 -13.57 36.44
CA ALA A 348 -9.70 -13.16 37.81
C ALA A 348 -11.03 -13.00 38.54
N ALA A 349 -11.18 -13.63 39.69
CA ALA A 349 -12.42 -13.75 40.47
C ALA A 349 -12.95 -12.39 41.03
N SER A 350 -12.54 -11.23 40.51
CA SER A 350 -12.78 -9.92 41.11
C SER A 350 -13.88 -9.08 40.44
N HIS A 351 -14.71 -9.64 39.53
CA HIS A 351 -15.78 -8.84 38.90
C HIS A 351 -17.19 -9.44 38.97
N ASN A 352 -17.43 -10.44 39.82
CA ASN A 352 -18.76 -11.07 39.91
C ASN A 352 -19.75 -10.42 40.89
N GLU A 353 -19.40 -9.33 41.59
CA GLU A 353 -20.36 -8.64 42.46
C GLU A 353 -21.27 -7.62 41.79
N ASN A 354 -20.93 -7.18 40.53
CA ASN A 354 -21.75 -6.16 39.84
C ASN A 354 -22.66 -6.73 38.73
N ALA A 355 -22.54 -7.99 38.36
CA ALA A 355 -23.39 -8.58 37.32
C ALA A 355 -24.78 -9.00 37.87
N GLU A 356 -24.88 -9.41 39.14
CA GLU A 356 -26.15 -9.81 39.72
C GLU A 356 -27.06 -8.61 40.08
N THR A 357 -26.49 -7.41 40.22
CA THR A 357 -27.26 -6.19 40.54
C THR A 357 -27.93 -5.58 39.31
N LEU A 358 -27.47 -5.88 38.11
CA LEU A 358 -28.03 -5.37 36.84
C LEU A 358 -29.21 -6.22 36.30
N ILE A 359 -29.32 -7.49 36.72
CA ILE A 359 -30.40 -8.38 36.27
C ILE A 359 -31.66 -8.25 37.22
N ALA A 360 -31.53 -7.62 38.37
CA ALA A 360 -32.62 -7.42 39.31
C ALA A 360 -33.36 -6.07 39.14
N ALA A 361 -33.03 -5.28 38.10
CA ALA A 361 -33.58 -3.95 37.83
C ALA A 361 -34.36 -3.84 36.50
N GLU A 362 -34.70 -4.97 35.85
CA GLU A 362 -35.72 -5.04 34.78
C GLU A 362 -36.93 -5.88 35.29
#